data_e9c8f31f0c950f5156a6bd1b1ab8f69e
#
_entry.id   e9c8f31f0c950f5156a6bd1b1ab8f69e
#
_cell.length_a   1.000
_cell.length_b   1.000
_cell.length_c   1.000
_cell.angle_alpha   90.00
_cell.angle_beta   90.00
_cell.angle_gamma   90.00
#
_symmetry.space_group_name_H-M   'P 1'
#
loop_
_entity.id
_entity.type
_entity.pdbx_description
1 polymer ?
#
loop_
_entity_poly.entity_id
_entity_poly.type
_entity_poly.pdbx_seq_one_letter_code
_entity_poly.pdbx_strand_id
1 'polypeptide(L)'
;MIENAWNAALYDARHNFVTVGGQALIDLLDPQPGERILDLGCGTGHHVRQLTDRGAHAVGIDGAADMIAAARQAYPDLDFRVADGAEFTVEAPIDTVFSNAALHWMQRPERVIARVAAALCPGGRFVAEMGGKGNIDKIATAAREALQELLHVDVTHQWYFPSIGEYAPLLERHGFEVRMAWHFDRPTPLEGEGGMFNWFKMFGGGLFRGVPEGVIPEATRLAERRLRDTLYANGRWVADYRRLRFVAVKV
;
A
#
# COMPACT_ATOMS: atom_id res chain seq x y z
N MET A 1 -10.38 -2.52 -14.51
CA MET A 1 -10.44 -2.06 -13.10
C MET A 1 -10.43 -3.30 -12.22
N ILE A 2 -9.56 -3.37 -11.24
CA ILE A 2 -9.56 -4.45 -10.26
C ILE A 2 -10.53 -4.00 -9.18
N GLU A 3 -11.73 -4.58 -9.16
CA GLU A 3 -12.64 -4.42 -8.02
C GLU A 3 -12.06 -5.24 -6.85
N ASN A 4 -11.21 -4.63 -6.05
CA ASN A 4 -10.96 -5.08 -4.70
C ASN A 4 -12.11 -4.53 -3.85
N ALA A 5 -13.04 -5.39 -3.46
CA ALA A 5 -14.03 -5.04 -2.44
C ALA A 5 -13.31 -4.93 -1.09
N TRP A 6 -12.87 -3.72 -0.74
CA TRP A 6 -12.22 -3.43 0.53
C TRP A 6 -13.27 -3.37 1.66
N ASN A 7 -13.02 -4.08 2.75
CA ASN A 7 -13.83 -3.94 3.95
C ASN A 7 -13.20 -2.88 4.86
N ALA A 8 -13.61 -1.62 4.67
CA ALA A 8 -13.08 -0.47 5.42
C ALA A 8 -13.18 -0.64 6.94
N ALA A 9 -14.29 -1.18 7.45
CA ALA A 9 -14.48 -1.39 8.89
C ALA A 9 -13.51 -2.44 9.47
N LEU A 10 -13.21 -3.50 8.71
CA LEU A 10 -12.25 -4.52 9.11
C LEU A 10 -10.81 -3.98 8.99
N TYR A 11 -10.55 -3.09 8.03
CA TYR A 11 -9.27 -2.42 7.83
C TYR A 11 -8.93 -1.54 9.03
N ASP A 12 -9.81 -0.64 9.45
CA ASP A 12 -9.56 0.30 10.56
C ASP A 12 -9.45 -0.40 11.93
N ALA A 13 -10.28 -1.43 12.16
CA ALA A 13 -10.33 -2.13 13.46
C ALA A 13 -9.06 -2.95 13.77
N ARG A 14 -8.26 -3.37 12.76
CA ARG A 14 -7.17 -4.35 12.95
C ARG A 14 -5.83 -3.97 12.31
N HIS A 15 -5.69 -2.78 11.73
CA HIS A 15 -4.49 -2.40 10.94
C HIS A 15 -3.73 -1.20 11.49
N ASN A 16 -3.73 -1.05 12.80
CA ASN A 16 -2.95 -0.04 13.52
C ASN A 16 -1.44 -0.07 13.13
N PHE A 17 -0.92 -1.21 12.67
CA PHE A 17 0.46 -1.32 12.20
C PHE A 17 0.74 -0.57 10.87
N VAL A 18 -0.25 -0.39 10.00
CA VAL A 18 -0.11 0.44 8.78
C VAL A 18 -0.02 1.90 9.17
N THR A 19 -0.81 2.31 10.14
CA THR A 19 -0.80 3.67 10.71
C THR A 19 0.52 3.99 11.42
N VAL A 20 1.03 3.06 12.25
CA VAL A 20 2.34 3.21 12.93
C VAL A 20 3.48 3.28 11.92
N GLY A 21 3.44 2.45 10.86
CA GLY A 21 4.40 2.52 9.75
C GLY A 21 4.34 3.85 8.98
N GLY A 22 3.13 4.40 8.81
CA GLY A 22 2.89 5.68 8.15
C GLY A 22 3.43 6.88 8.92
N GLN A 23 3.44 6.84 10.27
CA GLN A 23 3.98 7.93 11.08
C GLN A 23 5.45 8.23 10.74
N ALA A 24 6.29 7.21 10.64
CA ALA A 24 7.69 7.37 10.27
C ALA A 24 7.89 7.92 8.84
N LEU A 25 6.92 7.69 7.94
CA LEU A 25 6.94 8.27 6.61
C LEU A 25 6.49 9.74 6.62
N ILE A 26 5.49 10.10 7.45
CA ILE A 26 5.08 11.49 7.66
C ILE A 26 6.20 12.31 8.32
N ASP A 27 6.93 11.71 9.27
CA ASP A 27 8.08 12.39 9.90
C ASP A 27 9.23 12.60 8.89
N LEU A 28 9.45 11.64 7.96
CA LEU A 28 10.39 11.81 6.87
C LEU A 28 9.93 12.87 5.85
N LEU A 29 8.62 12.96 5.61
CA LEU A 29 8.02 13.98 4.75
C LEU A 29 8.25 15.37 5.33
N ASP A 30 8.16 15.53 6.64
CA ASP A 30 8.26 16.82 7.35
C ASP A 30 7.34 17.89 6.74
N PRO A 31 6.00 17.68 6.79
CA PRO A 31 5.05 18.57 6.13
C PRO A 31 5.09 19.97 6.73
N GLN A 32 5.12 20.99 5.88
CA GLN A 32 5.17 22.39 6.30
C GLN A 32 3.76 23.02 6.32
N PRO A 33 3.47 23.97 7.23
CA PRO A 33 2.22 24.69 7.23
C PRO A 33 1.96 25.39 5.88
N GLY A 34 0.74 25.20 5.35
CA GLY A 34 0.35 25.73 4.03
C GLY A 34 0.80 24.91 2.84
N GLU A 35 1.61 23.85 3.02
CA GLU A 35 2.06 22.96 1.95
C GLU A 35 0.86 22.21 1.34
N ARG A 36 0.78 22.15 0.02
CA ARG A 36 -0.28 21.44 -0.72
C ARG A 36 0.16 20.01 -0.94
N ILE A 37 -0.50 19.07 -0.28
CA ILE A 37 -0.12 17.64 -0.27
C ILE A 37 -1.24 16.79 -0.85
N LEU A 38 -0.91 15.92 -1.80
CA LEU A 38 -1.78 14.84 -2.27
C LEU A 38 -1.39 13.54 -1.61
N ASP A 39 -2.31 12.91 -0.88
CA ASP A 39 -2.18 11.51 -0.42
C ASP A 39 -2.72 10.58 -1.51
N LEU A 40 -1.82 9.88 -2.20
CA LEU A 40 -2.11 8.97 -3.31
C LEU A 40 -2.31 7.54 -2.78
N GLY A 41 -3.56 7.06 -2.83
CA GLY A 41 -4.01 5.83 -2.21
C GLY A 41 -4.28 6.05 -0.72
N CYS A 42 -5.10 7.05 -0.41
CA CYS A 42 -5.35 7.54 0.95
C CYS A 42 -6.18 6.59 1.83
N GLY A 43 -6.81 5.56 1.24
CA GLY A 43 -7.66 4.62 1.97
C GLY A 43 -8.76 5.33 2.75
N THR A 44 -8.87 5.07 4.05
CA THR A 44 -9.85 5.67 4.96
C THR A 44 -9.50 7.08 5.46
N GLY A 45 -8.46 7.70 4.91
CA GLY A 45 -8.16 9.13 5.09
C GLY A 45 -7.32 9.49 6.33
N HIS A 46 -6.84 8.50 7.09
CA HIS A 46 -6.12 8.74 8.33
C HIS A 46 -4.87 9.63 8.17
N HIS A 47 -4.07 9.41 7.12
CA HIS A 47 -2.89 10.23 6.86
C HIS A 47 -3.26 11.64 6.38
N VAL A 48 -4.33 11.81 5.61
CA VAL A 48 -4.83 13.14 5.22
C VAL A 48 -5.16 13.97 6.47
N ARG A 49 -5.83 13.35 7.48
CA ARG A 49 -6.09 14.00 8.77
C ARG A 49 -4.79 14.40 9.48
N GLN A 50 -3.82 13.48 9.58
CA GLN A 50 -2.54 13.75 10.23
C GLN A 50 -1.75 14.86 9.55
N LEU A 51 -1.74 14.91 8.20
CA LEU A 51 -1.08 15.95 7.42
C LEU A 51 -1.76 17.32 7.63
N THR A 52 -3.10 17.33 7.64
CA THR A 52 -3.88 18.56 7.89
C THR A 52 -3.68 19.07 9.32
N ASP A 53 -3.62 18.19 10.32
CA ASP A 53 -3.35 18.56 11.72
C ASP A 53 -1.95 19.17 11.92
N ARG A 54 -1.02 18.92 11.00
CA ARG A 54 0.31 19.58 10.94
C ARG A 54 0.31 20.89 10.14
N GLY A 55 -0.87 21.34 9.70
CA GLY A 55 -1.05 22.62 9.01
C GLY A 55 -0.95 22.56 7.49
N ALA A 56 -0.81 21.37 6.88
CA ALA A 56 -0.80 21.25 5.42
C ALA A 56 -2.22 21.31 4.84
N HIS A 57 -2.33 21.71 3.56
CA HIS A 57 -3.54 21.56 2.76
C HIS A 57 -3.54 20.21 2.07
N ALA A 58 -4.03 19.18 2.77
CA ALA A 58 -3.99 17.81 2.29
C ALA A 58 -5.30 17.40 1.60
N VAL A 59 -5.17 16.71 0.44
CA VAL A 59 -6.27 16.09 -0.31
C VAL A 59 -5.95 14.60 -0.47
N GLY A 60 -6.95 13.74 -0.29
CA GLY A 60 -6.80 12.30 -0.48
C GLY A 60 -7.44 11.80 -1.77
N ILE A 61 -6.74 10.93 -2.50
CA ILE A 61 -7.35 10.17 -3.61
C ILE A 61 -7.13 8.67 -3.42
N ASP A 62 -8.15 7.89 -3.77
CA ASP A 62 -8.08 6.43 -3.79
C ASP A 62 -8.95 5.88 -4.93
N GLY A 63 -8.54 4.75 -5.52
CA GLY A 63 -9.30 4.07 -6.58
C GLY A 63 -10.54 3.33 -6.07
N ALA A 64 -10.62 3.03 -4.76
CA ALA A 64 -11.70 2.30 -4.14
C ALA A 64 -12.78 3.26 -3.59
N ALA A 65 -13.97 3.23 -4.21
CA ALA A 65 -15.08 4.10 -3.81
C ALA A 65 -15.51 3.88 -2.35
N ASP A 66 -15.47 2.62 -1.85
CA ASP A 66 -15.81 2.27 -0.48
C ASP A 66 -14.84 2.88 0.55
N MET A 67 -13.54 2.94 0.21
CA MET A 67 -12.53 3.61 1.04
C MET A 67 -12.80 5.10 1.13
N ILE A 68 -13.08 5.74 0.01
CA ILE A 68 -13.41 7.18 -0.04
C ILE A 68 -14.72 7.47 0.71
N ALA A 69 -15.72 6.60 0.61
CA ALA A 69 -16.97 6.76 1.38
C ALA A 69 -16.68 6.71 2.89
N ALA A 70 -15.86 5.77 3.35
CA ALA A 70 -15.44 5.67 4.74
C ALA A 70 -14.61 6.89 5.18
N ALA A 71 -13.67 7.36 4.35
CA ALA A 71 -12.86 8.54 4.62
C ALA A 71 -13.73 9.79 4.82
N ARG A 72 -14.70 10.03 3.92
CA ARG A 72 -15.66 11.16 4.02
C ARG A 72 -16.55 11.06 5.25
N GLN A 73 -16.92 9.86 5.66
CA GLN A 73 -17.69 9.65 6.89
C GLN A 73 -16.85 9.95 8.14
N ALA A 74 -15.60 9.50 8.16
CA ALA A 74 -14.69 9.69 9.30
C ALA A 74 -14.21 11.14 9.43
N TYR A 75 -14.00 11.84 8.29
CA TYR A 75 -13.41 13.18 8.24
C TYR A 75 -14.21 14.07 7.25
N PRO A 76 -15.43 14.49 7.62
CA PRO A 76 -16.32 15.22 6.71
C PRO A 76 -15.85 16.64 6.34
N ASP A 77 -14.86 17.16 7.05
CA ASP A 77 -14.22 18.46 6.84
C ASP A 77 -13.03 18.41 5.86
N LEU A 78 -12.65 17.22 5.38
CA LEU A 78 -11.51 17.02 4.50
C LEU A 78 -11.93 16.64 3.07
N ASP A 79 -11.04 16.89 2.09
CA ASP A 79 -11.30 16.60 0.68
C ASP A 79 -10.79 15.19 0.30
N PHE A 80 -11.72 14.35 -0.13
CA PHE A 80 -11.44 12.99 -0.61
C PHE A 80 -12.11 12.75 -1.95
N ARG A 81 -11.37 12.17 -2.92
CA ARG A 81 -11.87 11.93 -4.27
C ARG A 81 -11.58 10.53 -4.74
N VAL A 82 -12.56 9.89 -5.42
CA VAL A 82 -12.32 8.63 -6.11
C VAL A 82 -11.54 8.90 -7.39
N ALA A 83 -10.34 8.34 -7.50
CA ALA A 83 -9.51 8.51 -8.69
C ALA A 83 -8.52 7.34 -8.86
N ASP A 84 -8.32 6.90 -10.12
CA ASP A 84 -7.25 5.95 -10.46
C ASP A 84 -5.89 6.69 -10.44
N GLY A 85 -4.93 6.16 -9.67
CA GLY A 85 -3.58 6.73 -9.56
C GLY A 85 -2.82 6.84 -10.87
N ALA A 86 -3.20 6.09 -11.91
CA ALA A 86 -2.62 6.18 -13.24
C ALA A 86 -3.34 7.18 -14.17
N GLU A 87 -4.43 7.83 -13.71
CA GLU A 87 -5.27 8.69 -14.57
C GLU A 87 -5.67 10.02 -13.90
N PHE A 88 -5.39 10.19 -12.60
CA PHE A 88 -5.77 11.40 -11.88
C PHE A 88 -5.17 12.68 -12.48
N THR A 89 -5.85 13.79 -12.24
CA THR A 89 -5.39 15.14 -12.56
C THR A 89 -5.61 16.05 -11.36
N VAL A 90 -4.85 17.14 -11.29
CA VAL A 90 -5.00 18.19 -10.30
C VAL A 90 -5.30 19.52 -11.00
N GLU A 91 -6.12 20.37 -10.36
CA GLU A 91 -6.50 21.68 -10.92
C GLU A 91 -5.37 22.70 -10.89
N ALA A 92 -4.46 22.55 -9.94
CA ALA A 92 -3.29 23.39 -9.78
C ALA A 92 -2.11 22.56 -9.24
N PRO A 93 -0.86 22.92 -9.56
CA PRO A 93 0.32 22.20 -9.10
C PRO A 93 0.34 22.05 -7.58
N ILE A 94 0.86 20.92 -7.11
CA ILE A 94 1.01 20.57 -5.69
C ILE A 94 2.48 20.52 -5.30
N ASP A 95 2.77 20.73 -4.01
CA ASP A 95 4.14 20.78 -3.51
C ASP A 95 4.66 19.37 -3.21
N THR A 96 3.78 18.47 -2.74
CA THR A 96 4.18 17.12 -2.36
C THR A 96 3.11 16.08 -2.72
N VAL A 97 3.55 14.94 -3.26
CA VAL A 97 2.78 13.70 -3.29
C VAL A 97 3.31 12.77 -2.20
N PHE A 98 2.41 12.36 -1.32
CA PHE A 98 2.63 11.34 -0.30
C PHE A 98 1.93 10.05 -0.72
N SER A 99 2.51 8.89 -0.43
CA SER A 99 1.84 7.60 -0.64
C SER A 99 2.36 6.55 0.35
N ASN A 100 1.48 5.98 1.16
CA ASN A 100 1.85 4.92 2.09
C ASN A 100 1.08 3.64 1.80
N ALA A 101 1.81 2.53 1.58
CA ALA A 101 1.28 1.18 1.38
C ALA A 101 0.26 1.03 0.22
N ALA A 102 0.28 1.91 -0.78
CA ALA A 102 -0.67 1.93 -1.90
C ALA A 102 -0.07 1.60 -3.27
N LEU A 103 1.13 2.09 -3.59
CA LEU A 103 1.70 2.00 -4.94
C LEU A 103 1.84 0.58 -5.48
N HIS A 104 2.05 -0.42 -4.62
CA HIS A 104 2.17 -1.82 -5.04
C HIS A 104 0.84 -2.45 -5.51
N TRP A 105 -0.30 -1.79 -5.30
CA TRP A 105 -1.58 -2.17 -5.87
C TRP A 105 -1.79 -1.63 -7.28
N MET A 106 -0.97 -0.64 -7.71
CA MET A 106 -1.09 0.08 -8.97
C MET A 106 -0.27 -0.62 -10.06
N GLN A 107 -0.96 -1.32 -10.98
CA GLN A 107 -0.33 -2.20 -11.99
C GLN A 107 0.34 -1.45 -13.15
N ARG A 108 0.20 -0.12 -13.21
CA ARG A 108 0.76 0.74 -14.27
C ARG A 108 1.73 1.76 -13.67
N PRO A 109 2.86 1.33 -13.04
CA PRO A 109 3.73 2.20 -12.25
C PRO A 109 4.28 3.38 -13.06
N GLU A 110 4.66 3.20 -14.33
CA GLU A 110 5.12 4.29 -15.18
C GLU A 110 4.05 5.38 -15.39
N ARG A 111 2.78 4.98 -15.59
CA ARG A 111 1.68 5.95 -15.71
C ARG A 111 1.41 6.69 -14.41
N VAL A 112 1.49 5.97 -13.28
CA VAL A 112 1.36 6.60 -11.94
C VAL A 112 2.45 7.65 -11.74
N ILE A 113 3.72 7.30 -12.00
CA ILE A 113 4.85 8.22 -11.86
C ILE A 113 4.70 9.42 -12.80
N ALA A 114 4.27 9.21 -14.05
CA ALA A 114 4.01 10.29 -15.00
C ALA A 114 2.92 11.24 -14.50
N ARG A 115 1.84 10.73 -13.88
CA ARG A 115 0.78 11.56 -13.28
C ARG A 115 1.29 12.34 -12.07
N VAL A 116 2.07 11.71 -11.21
CA VAL A 116 2.72 12.38 -10.08
C VAL A 116 3.65 13.50 -10.58
N ALA A 117 4.49 13.22 -11.58
CA ALA A 117 5.35 14.24 -12.19
C ALA A 117 4.56 15.42 -12.76
N ALA A 118 3.43 15.15 -13.45
CA ALA A 118 2.58 16.19 -14.02
C ALA A 118 1.88 17.05 -12.93
N ALA A 119 1.56 16.44 -11.79
CA ALA A 119 0.86 17.11 -10.68
C ALA A 119 1.78 18.00 -9.85
N LEU A 120 3.05 17.65 -9.70
CA LEU A 120 3.99 18.38 -8.84
C LEU A 120 4.49 19.67 -9.50
N CYS A 121 4.71 20.71 -8.69
CA CYS A 121 5.49 21.89 -9.10
C CYS A 121 6.98 21.51 -9.30
N PRO A 122 7.80 22.30 -10.02
CA PRO A 122 9.24 22.15 -10.04
C PRO A 122 9.81 22.22 -8.61
N GLY A 123 10.71 21.31 -8.24
CA GLY A 123 11.23 21.16 -6.88
C GLY A 123 10.28 20.43 -5.91
N GLY A 124 9.06 20.09 -6.35
CA GLY A 124 8.09 19.33 -5.55
C GLY A 124 8.57 17.91 -5.26
N ARG A 125 8.06 17.32 -4.17
CA ARG A 125 8.55 16.04 -3.63
C ARG A 125 7.57 14.91 -3.87
N PHE A 126 8.10 13.72 -4.15
CA PHE A 126 7.34 12.47 -4.08
C PHE A 126 7.94 11.60 -2.97
N VAL A 127 7.20 11.43 -1.88
CA VAL A 127 7.61 10.68 -0.69
C VAL A 127 6.69 9.49 -0.53
N ALA A 128 7.24 8.28 -0.61
CA ALA A 128 6.40 7.09 -0.55
C ALA A 128 7.06 5.90 0.12
N GLU A 129 6.20 5.00 0.62
CA GLU A 129 6.55 3.66 1.07
C GLU A 129 5.59 2.64 0.49
N MET A 130 6.15 1.56 -0.04
CA MET A 130 5.39 0.47 -0.64
C MET A 130 6.00 -0.90 -0.31
N GLY A 131 5.32 -1.99 -0.65
CA GLY A 131 5.95 -3.31 -0.68
C GLY A 131 7.09 -3.32 -1.68
N GLY A 132 8.28 -3.75 -1.26
CA GLY A 132 9.45 -3.91 -2.12
C GLY A 132 9.69 -5.37 -2.50
N LYS A 133 10.73 -5.64 -3.27
CA LYS A 133 11.09 -6.99 -3.72
C LYS A 133 11.23 -7.98 -2.56
N GLY A 134 10.54 -9.11 -2.65
CA GLY A 134 10.47 -10.11 -1.59
C GLY A 134 9.50 -9.78 -0.44
N ASN A 135 8.65 -8.75 -0.59
CA ASN A 135 7.58 -8.47 0.37
C ASN A 135 6.58 -9.62 0.41
N ILE A 136 6.29 -10.14 1.62
CA ILE A 136 5.38 -11.27 1.86
C ILE A 136 5.73 -12.56 1.07
N ASP A 137 6.99 -12.77 0.76
CA ASP A 137 7.42 -13.87 -0.13
C ASP A 137 7.08 -15.24 0.44
N LYS A 138 7.26 -15.44 1.76
CA LYS A 138 6.89 -16.69 2.44
C LYS A 138 5.38 -16.89 2.41
N ILE A 139 4.59 -15.85 2.70
CA ILE A 139 3.13 -15.91 2.68
C ILE A 139 2.61 -16.23 1.27
N ALA A 140 3.14 -15.53 0.26
CA ALA A 140 2.74 -15.74 -1.13
C ALA A 140 3.13 -17.13 -1.64
N THR A 141 4.32 -17.62 -1.28
CA THR A 141 4.78 -18.97 -1.62
C THR A 141 3.90 -20.04 -0.99
N ALA A 142 3.59 -19.94 0.32
CA ALA A 142 2.75 -20.91 1.00
C ALA A 142 1.32 -20.95 0.41
N ALA A 143 0.76 -19.80 0.04
CA ALA A 143 -0.56 -19.73 -0.62
C ALA A 143 -0.53 -20.35 -2.02
N ARG A 144 0.50 -20.06 -2.82
CA ARG A 144 0.68 -20.66 -4.15
C ARG A 144 0.80 -22.18 -4.08
N GLU A 145 1.63 -22.69 -3.17
CA GLU A 145 1.81 -24.15 -2.98
C GLU A 145 0.53 -24.83 -2.49
N ALA A 146 -0.26 -24.15 -1.62
CA ALA A 146 -1.56 -24.65 -1.19
C ALA A 146 -2.54 -24.76 -2.37
N LEU A 147 -2.59 -23.75 -3.24
CA LEU A 147 -3.43 -23.76 -4.43
C LEU A 147 -2.97 -24.78 -5.47
N GLN A 148 -1.65 -24.94 -5.63
CA GLN A 148 -1.10 -25.98 -6.50
C GLN A 148 -1.49 -27.38 -6.03
N GLU A 149 -1.48 -27.65 -4.72
CA GLU A 149 -1.91 -28.94 -4.16
C GLU A 149 -3.41 -29.18 -4.35
N LEU A 150 -4.26 -28.16 -4.14
CA LEU A 150 -5.71 -28.31 -4.17
C LEU A 150 -6.32 -28.27 -5.57
N LEU A 151 -5.76 -27.46 -6.46
CA LEU A 151 -6.35 -27.17 -7.77
C LEU A 151 -5.45 -27.54 -8.95
N HIS A 152 -4.19 -27.90 -8.71
CA HIS A 152 -3.18 -28.14 -9.76
C HIS A 152 -3.00 -26.93 -10.70
N VAL A 153 -3.22 -25.70 -10.18
CA VAL A 153 -3.03 -24.44 -10.92
C VAL A 153 -1.85 -23.67 -10.33
N ASP A 154 -1.11 -22.99 -11.18
CA ASP A 154 -0.10 -22.03 -10.77
C ASP A 154 -0.74 -20.63 -10.73
N VAL A 155 -0.65 -19.97 -9.57
CA VAL A 155 -1.24 -18.67 -9.33
C VAL A 155 -0.15 -17.67 -9.00
N THR A 156 -0.12 -16.56 -9.72
CA THR A 156 0.78 -15.44 -9.44
C THR A 156 0.02 -14.32 -8.75
N HIS A 157 0.64 -13.70 -7.75
CA HIS A 157 0.06 -12.50 -7.14
C HIS A 157 0.13 -11.30 -8.09
N GLN A 158 -0.78 -10.35 -7.90
CA GLN A 158 -0.90 -9.18 -8.77
C GLN A 158 -0.24 -7.92 -8.18
N TRP A 159 0.49 -8.03 -7.06
CA TRP A 159 1.20 -6.88 -6.52
C TRP A 159 2.49 -6.62 -7.29
N TYR A 160 2.79 -5.34 -7.44
CA TYR A 160 4.05 -4.88 -7.98
C TYR A 160 5.02 -4.57 -6.83
N PHE A 161 6.00 -5.45 -6.62
CA PHE A 161 7.02 -5.33 -5.57
C PHE A 161 8.41 -5.13 -6.20
N PRO A 162 8.77 -3.90 -6.57
CA PRO A 162 10.06 -3.62 -7.21
C PRO A 162 11.21 -3.59 -6.21
N SER A 163 12.42 -3.83 -6.71
CA SER A 163 13.66 -3.44 -6.06
C SER A 163 13.95 -1.95 -6.25
N ILE A 164 14.96 -1.42 -5.53
CA ILE A 164 15.47 -0.06 -5.77
C ILE A 164 15.93 0.09 -7.21
N GLY A 165 16.72 -0.89 -7.72
CA GLY A 165 17.25 -0.87 -9.09
C GLY A 165 16.19 -0.94 -10.20
N GLU A 166 14.97 -1.39 -9.88
CA GLU A 166 13.85 -1.39 -10.82
C GLU A 166 13.02 -0.11 -10.72
N TYR A 167 12.81 0.45 -9.53
CA TYR A 167 11.91 1.59 -9.33
C TYR A 167 12.58 2.96 -9.47
N ALA A 168 13.82 3.13 -8.98
CA ALA A 168 14.53 4.40 -9.07
C ALA A 168 14.76 4.87 -10.52
N PRO A 169 15.18 4.00 -11.48
CA PRO A 169 15.28 4.40 -12.89
C PRO A 169 13.94 4.79 -13.51
N LEU A 170 12.80 4.24 -13.03
CA LEU A 170 11.47 4.67 -13.47
C LEU A 170 11.20 6.12 -13.05
N LEU A 171 11.51 6.48 -11.81
CA LEU A 171 11.38 7.85 -11.30
C LEU A 171 12.26 8.81 -12.11
N GLU A 172 13.53 8.48 -12.30
CA GLU A 172 14.48 9.34 -13.02
C GLU A 172 14.08 9.58 -14.48
N ARG A 173 13.57 8.57 -15.19
CA ARG A 173 13.05 8.72 -16.56
C ARG A 173 11.85 9.68 -16.65
N HIS A 174 11.14 9.90 -15.53
CA HIS A 174 10.00 10.82 -15.47
C HIS A 174 10.33 12.19 -14.85
N GLY A 175 11.61 12.56 -14.81
CA GLY A 175 12.05 13.89 -14.36
C GLY A 175 12.13 14.03 -12.85
N PHE A 176 12.44 12.94 -12.14
CA PHE A 176 12.75 12.99 -10.72
C PHE A 176 14.25 12.80 -10.48
N GLU A 177 14.76 13.43 -9.44
CA GLU A 177 16.02 13.09 -8.81
C GLU A 177 15.72 12.27 -7.55
N VAL A 178 16.18 11.02 -7.48
CA VAL A 178 16.01 10.16 -6.31
C VAL A 178 17.01 10.56 -5.23
N ARG A 179 16.54 11.24 -4.18
CA ARG A 179 17.38 11.72 -3.07
C ARG A 179 17.63 10.65 -2.01
N MET A 180 16.68 9.73 -1.85
CA MET A 180 16.78 8.60 -0.93
C MET A 180 15.99 7.42 -1.48
N ALA A 181 16.57 6.22 -1.36
CA ALA A 181 15.85 4.97 -1.52
C ALA A 181 16.35 3.96 -0.49
N TRP A 182 15.43 3.34 0.24
CA TRP A 182 15.76 2.38 1.28
C TRP A 182 14.88 1.15 1.18
N HIS A 183 15.48 -0.03 1.06
CA HIS A 183 14.80 -1.32 1.05
C HIS A 183 15.14 -2.06 2.35
N PHE A 184 14.13 -2.40 3.14
CA PHE A 184 14.32 -2.95 4.48
C PHE A 184 13.24 -3.95 4.87
N ASP A 185 13.60 -4.87 5.76
CA ASP A 185 12.68 -5.81 6.36
C ASP A 185 11.85 -5.11 7.45
N ARG A 186 10.55 -5.39 7.46
CA ARG A 186 9.61 -4.92 8.48
C ARG A 186 8.77 -6.09 8.99
N PRO A 187 9.35 -7.02 9.76
CA PRO A 187 8.57 -8.07 10.40
C PRO A 187 7.43 -7.46 11.20
N THR A 188 6.19 -7.81 10.86
CA THR A 188 5.01 -7.16 11.45
C THR A 188 4.20 -8.18 12.24
N PRO A 189 4.07 -8.02 13.57
CA PRO A 189 3.23 -8.86 14.39
C PRO A 189 1.76 -8.73 13.97
N LEU A 190 1.07 -9.89 13.86
CA LEU A 190 -0.36 -9.98 13.60
C LEU A 190 -1.08 -10.32 14.90
N GLU A 191 -2.30 -9.80 15.06
CA GLU A 191 -3.05 -9.95 16.29
C GLU A 191 -3.64 -11.35 16.48
N GLY A 192 -3.35 -11.95 17.61
CA GLY A 192 -3.91 -13.21 18.07
C GLY A 192 -3.46 -14.45 17.31
N GLU A 193 -3.93 -15.61 17.74
CA GLU A 193 -3.62 -16.90 17.12
C GLU A 193 -4.16 -17.02 15.68
N GLY A 194 -5.32 -16.39 15.39
CA GLY A 194 -5.91 -16.30 14.05
C GLY A 194 -5.35 -15.18 13.18
N GLY A 195 -4.23 -14.55 13.56
CA GLY A 195 -3.66 -13.38 12.87
C GLY A 195 -3.37 -13.64 11.40
N MET A 196 -2.81 -14.80 11.05
CA MET A 196 -2.52 -15.16 9.66
C MET A 196 -3.79 -15.41 8.84
N PHE A 197 -4.78 -16.10 9.43
CA PHE A 197 -6.08 -16.29 8.78
C PHE A 197 -6.77 -14.96 8.49
N ASN A 198 -6.76 -14.03 9.45
CA ASN A 198 -7.32 -12.69 9.27
C ASN A 198 -6.56 -11.89 8.22
N TRP A 199 -5.23 -12.05 8.14
CA TRP A 199 -4.41 -11.46 7.10
C TRP A 199 -4.82 -11.94 5.70
N PHE A 200 -4.97 -13.25 5.51
CA PHE A 200 -5.46 -13.82 4.24
C PHE A 200 -6.87 -13.33 3.89
N LYS A 201 -7.77 -13.25 4.86
CA LYS A 201 -9.13 -12.75 4.64
C LYS A 201 -9.14 -11.31 4.14
N MET A 202 -8.20 -10.49 4.58
CA MET A 202 -8.15 -9.08 4.24
C MET A 202 -7.34 -8.79 2.99
N PHE A 203 -6.14 -9.34 2.88
CA PHE A 203 -5.20 -9.05 1.81
C PHE A 203 -5.10 -10.17 0.78
N GLY A 204 -5.62 -11.35 1.07
CA GLY A 204 -5.52 -12.54 0.21
C GLY A 204 -6.23 -12.42 -1.13
N GLY A 205 -7.07 -11.43 -1.35
CA GLY A 205 -7.73 -11.19 -2.64
C GLY A 205 -6.75 -11.07 -3.81
N GLY A 206 -5.55 -10.56 -3.58
CA GLY A 206 -4.48 -10.53 -4.57
C GLY A 206 -3.86 -11.91 -4.88
N LEU A 207 -3.95 -12.87 -3.95
CA LEU A 207 -3.45 -14.25 -4.09
C LEU A 207 -4.52 -15.21 -4.61
N PHE A 208 -5.78 -14.99 -4.24
CA PHE A 208 -6.89 -15.90 -4.51
C PHE A 208 -7.78 -15.46 -5.69
N ARG A 209 -7.32 -14.52 -6.50
CA ARG A 209 -8.09 -14.06 -7.65
C ARG A 209 -8.32 -15.18 -8.65
N GLY A 210 -9.60 -15.40 -9.01
CA GLY A 210 -10.01 -16.47 -9.91
C GLY A 210 -10.07 -17.86 -9.26
N VAL A 211 -9.78 -17.96 -7.98
CA VAL A 211 -9.94 -19.20 -7.19
C VAL A 211 -11.42 -19.34 -6.80
N PRO A 212 -12.05 -20.53 -6.95
CA PRO A 212 -13.41 -20.76 -6.47
C PRO A 212 -13.54 -20.47 -4.98
N GLU A 213 -14.57 -19.72 -4.58
CA GLU A 213 -14.77 -19.27 -3.19
C GLU A 213 -14.76 -20.42 -2.17
N GLY A 214 -15.31 -21.58 -2.55
CA GLY A 214 -15.36 -22.77 -1.69
C GLY A 214 -13.98 -23.36 -1.37
N VAL A 215 -12.96 -23.08 -2.18
CA VAL A 215 -11.57 -23.58 -1.99
C VAL A 215 -10.74 -22.66 -1.10
N ILE A 216 -11.06 -21.36 -1.08
CA ILE A 216 -10.26 -20.34 -0.36
C ILE A 216 -10.07 -20.66 1.14
N PRO A 217 -11.08 -21.11 1.90
CA PRO A 217 -10.89 -21.44 3.31
C PRO A 217 -9.91 -22.60 3.54
N GLU A 218 -9.91 -23.59 2.67
CA GLU A 218 -9.01 -24.75 2.78
C GLU A 218 -7.59 -24.36 2.35
N ALA A 219 -7.43 -23.64 1.25
CA ALA A 219 -6.15 -23.09 0.79
C ALA A 219 -5.50 -22.21 1.87
N THR A 220 -6.30 -21.36 2.54
CA THR A 220 -5.84 -20.52 3.64
C THR A 220 -5.33 -21.36 4.82
N ARG A 221 -6.09 -22.38 5.25
CA ARG A 221 -5.64 -23.26 6.36
C ARG A 221 -4.38 -24.05 5.99
N LEU A 222 -4.27 -24.51 4.76
CA LEU A 222 -3.09 -25.22 4.29
C LEU A 222 -1.86 -24.30 4.25
N ALA A 223 -2.00 -23.10 3.72
CA ALA A 223 -0.96 -22.08 3.73
C ALA A 223 -0.53 -21.72 5.17
N GLU A 224 -1.48 -21.54 6.07
CA GLU A 224 -1.22 -21.25 7.49
C GLU A 224 -0.42 -22.39 8.17
N ARG A 225 -0.77 -23.65 7.93
CA ARG A 225 0.02 -24.78 8.45
C ARG A 225 1.46 -24.76 7.97
N ARG A 226 1.71 -24.45 6.68
CA ARG A 226 3.07 -24.36 6.10
C ARG A 226 3.89 -23.23 6.69
N LEU A 227 3.22 -22.12 7.03
CA LEU A 227 3.87 -20.92 7.58
C LEU A 227 4.21 -21.04 9.07
N ARG A 228 3.60 -22.02 9.78
CA ARG A 228 3.66 -22.06 11.24
C ARG A 228 5.09 -22.13 11.78
N ASP A 229 5.94 -22.97 11.18
CA ASP A 229 7.33 -23.14 11.63
C ASP A 229 8.23 -21.93 11.32
N THR A 230 7.81 -21.05 10.41
CA THR A 230 8.65 -19.94 9.94
C THR A 230 8.15 -18.55 10.36
N LEU A 231 6.84 -18.38 10.52
CA LEU A 231 6.22 -17.10 10.81
C LEU A 231 5.40 -17.06 12.09
N TYR A 232 5.33 -18.16 12.85
CA TYR A 232 4.67 -18.19 14.16
C TYR A 232 5.69 -18.42 15.27
N ALA A 233 5.88 -17.42 16.12
CA ALA A 233 6.82 -17.50 17.24
C ALA A 233 6.26 -16.76 18.46
N ASN A 234 6.54 -17.28 19.65
CA ASN A 234 6.13 -16.68 20.93
C ASN A 234 4.62 -16.41 21.03
N GLY A 235 3.79 -17.33 20.50
CA GLY A 235 2.33 -17.24 20.58
C GLY A 235 1.70 -16.26 19.58
N ARG A 236 2.44 -15.75 18.58
CA ARG A 236 1.92 -14.79 17.59
C ARG A 236 2.50 -15.04 16.20
N TRP A 237 1.73 -14.65 15.20
CA TRP A 237 2.16 -14.58 13.82
C TRP A 237 2.96 -13.31 13.54
N VAL A 238 3.93 -13.40 12.62
CA VAL A 238 4.71 -12.26 12.15
C VAL A 238 4.74 -12.29 10.63
N ALA A 239 4.11 -11.31 9.99
CA ALA A 239 4.14 -11.19 8.54
C ALA A 239 5.51 -10.74 8.05
N ASP A 240 6.01 -11.36 6.98
CA ASP A 240 7.33 -11.12 6.39
C ASP A 240 7.35 -9.93 5.43
N TYR A 241 6.92 -8.75 5.92
CA TYR A 241 6.94 -7.54 5.11
C TYR A 241 8.36 -7.07 4.82
N ARG A 242 8.56 -6.64 3.55
CA ARG A 242 9.73 -5.89 3.09
C ARG A 242 9.27 -4.62 2.42
N ARG A 243 9.86 -3.50 2.77
CA ARG A 243 9.42 -2.18 2.31
C ARG A 243 10.47 -1.51 1.46
N LEU A 244 10.01 -0.86 0.40
CA LEU A 244 10.75 0.13 -0.36
C LEU A 244 10.20 1.51 -0.01
N ARG A 245 11.06 2.34 0.56
CA ARG A 245 10.78 3.75 0.90
C ARG A 245 11.67 4.64 0.06
N PHE A 246 11.15 5.76 -0.41
CA PHE A 246 11.95 6.71 -1.19
C PHE A 246 11.48 8.15 -1.02
N VAL A 247 12.40 9.06 -1.29
CA VAL A 247 12.18 10.50 -1.49
C VAL A 247 12.75 10.86 -2.86
N ALA A 248 11.92 11.40 -3.73
CA ALA A 248 12.29 11.87 -5.04
C ALA A 248 11.83 13.33 -5.23
N VAL A 249 12.64 14.15 -5.87
CA VAL A 249 12.37 15.57 -6.13
C VAL A 249 12.21 15.78 -7.63
N LYS A 250 11.16 16.48 -8.04
CA LYS A 250 10.93 16.84 -9.44
C LYS A 250 11.97 17.89 -9.87
N VAL A 251 12.76 17.58 -10.90
CA VAL A 251 13.75 18.48 -11.51
C VAL A 251 13.23 19.16 -12.75
#